data_b95332e5c71d42b29ac2a7dc5b427ef6
#
_entry.id   b95332e5c71d42b29ac2a7dc5b427ef6
#
_cell.length_a   1.000
_cell.length_b   1.000
_cell.length_c   1.000
_cell.angle_alpha   90.00
_cell.angle_beta   90.00
_cell.angle_gamma   90.00
#
_symmetry.space_group_name_H-M   'P 1'
#
loop_
_entity.id
_entity.type
_entity.pdbx_description
1 polymer ?
#
loop_
_entity_poly.entity_id
_entity_poly.type
_entity_poly.pdbx_seq_one_letter_code
_entity_poly.pdbx_strand_id
1 'polypeptide(L)'
;LYCGTERALYVSWSDGKNWVPFQLNLPIVPITDLAIKDDILIAATQGRSIWTLDDLTPLRHGLPEVNVKKNFILPPKPTYRIEGSMNKKISNSGINHPTEIMLYCFLDSVMENDTIQIFLLDQNRDTVNRFSNYPDEKSTSIELTSGSNLVLLNYRYPAAKSLDNMILWWSSLSGPKAAPGQYKIIFKSRQLFDSTVCEIKRNMSYPVTDADVKKQFDFIKNVRDKINDAHKTIYQI
;
A
#
# COMPACT_ATOMS: atom_id res chain seq x y z
N LEU A 1 -25.18 4.36 -1.65
CA LEU A 1 -26.03 3.16 -1.72
C LEU A 1 -25.54 2.24 -2.83
N TYR A 2 -25.74 0.93 -2.65
CA TYR A 2 -25.45 -0.08 -3.69
C TYR A 2 -26.72 -0.85 -3.98
N CYS A 3 -26.95 -1.18 -5.25
CA CYS A 3 -28.10 -1.93 -5.71
C CYS A 3 -27.65 -3.03 -6.67
N GLY A 4 -27.90 -4.29 -6.31
CA GLY A 4 -27.74 -5.45 -7.18
C GLY A 4 -29.02 -5.67 -7.97
N THR A 5 -28.88 -6.01 -9.24
CA THR A 5 -29.98 -6.34 -10.15
C THR A 5 -29.72 -7.69 -10.83
N GLU A 6 -30.63 -8.13 -11.68
CA GLU A 6 -30.44 -9.35 -12.47
C GLU A 6 -29.29 -9.26 -13.49
N ARG A 7 -28.77 -8.07 -13.79
CA ARG A 7 -27.79 -7.89 -14.87
C ARG A 7 -26.57 -7.09 -14.48
N ALA A 8 -26.63 -6.31 -13.37
CA ALA A 8 -25.58 -5.36 -13.03
C ALA A 8 -25.59 -4.97 -11.56
N LEU A 9 -24.49 -4.41 -11.11
CA LEU A 9 -24.34 -3.67 -9.88
C LEU A 9 -24.42 -2.16 -10.18
N TYR A 10 -25.12 -1.43 -9.32
CA TYR A 10 -25.25 0.02 -9.39
C TYR A 10 -24.84 0.68 -8.08
N VAL A 11 -24.38 1.91 -8.17
CA VAL A 11 -24.05 2.75 -7.01
C VAL A 11 -24.78 4.08 -7.10
N SER A 12 -25.21 4.58 -5.95
CA SER A 12 -25.75 5.94 -5.80
C SER A 12 -24.99 6.67 -4.70
N TRP A 13 -24.49 7.85 -5.03
CA TRP A 13 -23.91 8.80 -4.08
C TRP A 13 -24.91 9.88 -3.62
N SER A 14 -26.12 9.90 -4.17
CA SER A 14 -27.16 10.90 -3.94
C SER A 14 -28.39 10.32 -3.22
N ASP A 15 -28.18 9.36 -2.30
CA ASP A 15 -29.25 8.67 -1.54
C ASP A 15 -30.37 8.12 -2.42
N GLY A 16 -29.98 7.48 -3.53
CA GLY A 16 -30.91 6.84 -4.45
C GLY A 16 -31.54 7.74 -5.50
N LYS A 17 -31.23 9.06 -5.52
CA LYS A 17 -31.77 9.98 -6.54
C LYS A 17 -31.23 9.68 -7.93
N ASN A 18 -29.94 9.36 -8.02
CA ASN A 18 -29.27 9.00 -9.27
C ASN A 18 -28.49 7.70 -9.06
N TRP A 19 -28.54 6.82 -10.05
CA TRP A 19 -27.84 5.54 -10.05
C TRP A 19 -26.89 5.49 -11.23
N VAL A 20 -25.68 5.02 -10.99
CA VAL A 20 -24.62 4.85 -12.01
C VAL A 20 -24.22 3.39 -12.04
N PRO A 21 -24.04 2.79 -13.24
CA PRO A 21 -23.51 1.43 -13.34
C PRO A 21 -22.15 1.32 -12.64
N PHE A 22 -21.98 0.28 -11.85
CA PHE A 22 -20.78 0.01 -11.08
C PHE A 22 -20.31 -1.43 -11.27
N GLN A 23 -20.06 -1.80 -12.51
CA GLN A 23 -19.78 -3.17 -12.89
C GLN A 23 -18.30 -3.55 -12.64
N LEU A 24 -17.36 -2.61 -12.81
CA LEU A 24 -15.93 -2.90 -12.78
C LEU A 24 -15.60 -4.16 -13.61
N ASN A 25 -14.93 -5.14 -13.00
CA ASN A 25 -14.63 -6.45 -13.60
C ASN A 25 -15.63 -7.56 -13.23
N LEU A 26 -16.74 -7.20 -12.55
CA LEU A 26 -17.81 -8.13 -12.23
C LEU A 26 -18.51 -8.59 -13.51
N PRO A 27 -18.70 -9.90 -13.74
CA PRO A 27 -19.42 -10.38 -14.91
C PRO A 27 -20.89 -9.94 -14.92
N ILE A 28 -21.52 -9.95 -16.07
CA ILE A 28 -22.95 -9.67 -16.20
C ILE A 28 -23.70 -10.91 -15.72
N VAL A 29 -24.20 -10.85 -14.49
CA VAL A 29 -24.90 -11.94 -13.79
C VAL A 29 -25.88 -11.34 -12.79
N PRO A 30 -26.93 -12.08 -12.39
CA PRO A 30 -27.81 -11.66 -11.31
C PRO A 30 -27.01 -11.54 -10.00
N ILE A 31 -27.18 -10.40 -9.33
CA ILE A 31 -26.67 -10.16 -7.99
C ILE A 31 -27.79 -10.53 -7.02
N THR A 32 -27.56 -11.58 -6.26
CA THR A 32 -28.60 -12.14 -5.37
C THR A 32 -28.60 -11.53 -3.98
N ASP A 33 -27.43 -11.05 -3.55
CA ASP A 33 -27.30 -10.38 -2.26
C ASP A 33 -26.07 -9.46 -2.23
N LEU A 34 -26.11 -8.44 -1.38
CA LEU A 34 -25.03 -7.48 -1.14
C LEU A 34 -24.82 -7.29 0.36
N ALA A 35 -23.58 -7.35 0.79
CA ALA A 35 -23.17 -7.03 2.15
C ALA A 35 -21.98 -6.09 2.17
N ILE A 36 -21.87 -5.26 3.20
CA ILE A 36 -20.70 -4.45 3.47
C ILE A 36 -20.18 -4.83 4.85
N LYS A 37 -18.92 -5.23 4.91
CA LYS A 37 -18.23 -5.52 6.16
C LYS A 37 -16.82 -4.95 6.11
N ASP A 38 -16.44 -4.19 7.13
CA ASP A 38 -15.08 -3.61 7.27
C ASP A 38 -14.58 -2.86 6.02
N ASP A 39 -15.49 -2.11 5.36
CA ASP A 39 -15.27 -1.42 4.08
C ASP A 39 -14.99 -2.34 2.89
N ILE A 40 -15.37 -3.59 2.95
CA ILE A 40 -15.38 -4.53 1.83
C ILE A 40 -16.81 -4.63 1.33
N LEU A 41 -17.04 -4.42 0.03
CA LEU A 41 -18.33 -4.74 -0.60
C LEU A 41 -18.28 -6.19 -1.09
N ILE A 42 -19.23 -6.96 -0.64
CA ILE A 42 -19.38 -8.38 -0.98
C ILE A 42 -20.64 -8.54 -1.84
N ALA A 43 -20.48 -9.13 -3.02
CA ALA A 43 -21.58 -9.41 -3.94
C ALA A 43 -21.74 -10.92 -4.15
N ALA A 44 -22.87 -11.46 -3.75
CA ALA A 44 -23.24 -12.82 -4.07
C ALA A 44 -23.90 -12.85 -5.47
N THR A 45 -23.43 -13.76 -6.31
CA THR A 45 -23.88 -13.85 -7.71
C THR A 45 -24.52 -15.19 -8.02
N GLN A 46 -25.46 -15.20 -8.93
CA GLN A 46 -26.03 -16.45 -9.41
C GLN A 46 -25.09 -17.11 -10.43
N GLY A 47 -24.46 -18.21 -10.02
CA GLY A 47 -23.62 -19.04 -10.90
C GLY A 47 -22.21 -18.54 -11.16
N ARG A 48 -21.77 -17.43 -10.53
CA ARG A 48 -20.42 -16.89 -10.68
C ARG A 48 -19.73 -16.63 -9.33
N SER A 49 -20.13 -17.37 -8.29
CA SER A 49 -19.50 -17.31 -6.96
C SER A 49 -19.73 -15.97 -6.24
N ILE A 50 -18.92 -15.70 -5.23
CA ILE A 50 -18.92 -14.45 -4.44
C ILE A 50 -17.76 -13.58 -4.91
N TRP A 51 -18.05 -12.30 -5.11
CA TRP A 51 -17.09 -11.28 -5.51
C TRP A 51 -16.90 -10.28 -4.39
N THR A 52 -15.69 -9.78 -4.25
CA THR A 52 -15.37 -8.74 -3.28
C THR A 52 -14.73 -7.54 -3.96
N LEU A 53 -15.10 -6.36 -3.48
CA LEU A 53 -14.33 -5.13 -3.68
C LEU A 53 -13.69 -4.81 -2.33
N ASP A 54 -12.40 -5.02 -2.22
CA ASP A 54 -11.69 -5.13 -0.94
C ASP A 54 -11.50 -3.80 -0.21
N ASP A 55 -11.70 -2.67 -0.88
CA ASP A 55 -11.59 -1.36 -0.26
C ASP A 55 -12.53 -0.32 -0.86
N LEU A 56 -13.48 0.13 -0.06
CA LEU A 56 -14.43 1.19 -0.42
C LEU A 56 -13.91 2.60 -0.10
N THR A 57 -12.72 2.74 0.46
CA THR A 57 -12.16 4.06 0.84
C THR A 57 -12.14 5.05 -0.32
N PRO A 58 -11.66 4.69 -1.54
CA PRO A 58 -11.68 5.60 -2.67
C PRO A 58 -13.08 6.07 -3.05
N LEU A 59 -14.07 5.19 -2.96
CA LEU A 59 -15.45 5.50 -3.29
C LEU A 59 -16.12 6.42 -2.27
N ARG A 60 -15.74 6.31 -1.00
CA ARG A 60 -16.30 7.13 0.08
C ARG A 60 -15.72 8.54 0.13
N HIS A 61 -14.45 8.68 -0.23
CA HIS A 61 -13.71 9.92 -0.05
C HIS A 61 -13.39 10.66 -1.36
N GLY A 62 -13.53 10.03 -2.51
CA GLY A 62 -12.92 10.58 -3.73
C GLY A 62 -13.82 10.78 -4.93
N LEU A 63 -14.87 10.03 -5.12
CA LEU A 63 -15.51 10.00 -6.43
C LEU A 63 -16.65 10.99 -6.68
N PRO A 64 -17.49 11.39 -5.71
CA PRO A 64 -18.57 12.32 -6.01
C PRO A 64 -18.13 13.78 -6.07
N GLU A 65 -17.01 14.13 -5.44
CA GLU A 65 -16.55 15.51 -5.25
C GLU A 65 -15.26 15.85 -6.04
N VAL A 66 -14.90 15.02 -6.99
CA VAL A 66 -13.68 15.16 -7.84
C VAL A 66 -13.59 16.51 -8.55
N ASN A 67 -14.67 17.26 -8.63
CA ASN A 67 -14.67 18.61 -9.19
C ASN A 67 -14.02 19.69 -8.30
N VAL A 68 -13.61 19.35 -7.07
CA VAL A 68 -13.12 20.37 -6.10
C VAL A 68 -11.62 20.29 -5.87
N LYS A 69 -11.00 19.12 -5.91
CA LYS A 69 -9.54 18.97 -5.76
C LYS A 69 -8.97 18.19 -6.93
N LYS A 70 -8.07 18.83 -7.66
CA LYS A 70 -7.41 18.22 -8.82
C LYS A 70 -6.42 17.13 -8.44
N ASN A 71 -5.77 17.24 -7.28
CA ASN A 71 -4.81 16.25 -6.77
C ASN A 71 -5.02 16.07 -5.27
N PHE A 72 -4.98 14.83 -4.78
CA PHE A 72 -5.07 14.53 -3.35
C PHE A 72 -4.55 13.12 -3.05
N ILE A 73 -4.21 12.88 -1.79
CA ILE A 73 -3.95 11.55 -1.23
C ILE A 73 -5.01 11.22 -0.19
N LEU A 74 -5.33 9.93 -0.05
CA LEU A 74 -6.25 9.45 0.98
C LEU A 74 -5.46 8.86 2.15
N PRO A 75 -5.91 9.07 3.40
CA PRO A 75 -5.33 8.40 4.55
C PRO A 75 -5.43 6.86 4.38
N PRO A 76 -4.31 6.14 4.48
CA PRO A 76 -4.33 4.67 4.38
C PRO A 76 -5.04 4.04 5.57
N LYS A 77 -5.67 2.90 5.34
CA LYS A 77 -6.12 2.03 6.43
C LYS A 77 -4.92 1.47 7.20
N PRO A 78 -5.11 1.10 8.48
CA PRO A 78 -4.08 0.39 9.22
C PRO A 78 -3.62 -0.86 8.50
N THR A 79 -2.29 -1.02 8.39
CA THR A 79 -1.66 -2.18 7.74
C THR A 79 -1.13 -3.13 8.80
N TYR A 80 -1.33 -4.43 8.60
CA TYR A 80 -0.81 -5.44 9.51
C TYR A 80 0.58 -5.91 9.07
N ARG A 81 1.51 -5.95 10.04
CA ARG A 81 2.85 -6.49 9.83
C ARG A 81 2.79 -8.01 9.69
N ILE A 82 2.73 -8.48 8.45
CA ILE A 82 2.68 -9.89 8.11
C ILE A 82 4.05 -10.32 7.56
N GLU A 83 4.54 -11.48 8.01
CA GLU A 83 5.75 -12.10 7.47
C GLU A 83 5.39 -13.04 6.31
N GLY A 84 6.32 -13.18 5.38
CA GLY A 84 6.17 -14.01 4.19
C GLY A 84 5.85 -13.22 2.93
N SER A 85 6.27 -13.75 1.80
CA SER A 85 5.87 -13.26 0.48
C SER A 85 4.77 -14.19 -0.03
N MET A 86 3.59 -13.64 -0.23
CA MET A 86 2.43 -14.40 -0.69
C MET A 86 2.24 -14.33 -2.21
N ASN A 87 3.21 -13.75 -2.92
CA ASN A 87 3.04 -13.38 -4.33
C ASN A 87 3.57 -14.44 -5.32
N LYS A 88 3.27 -15.70 -5.09
CA LYS A 88 3.34 -16.63 -6.22
C LYS A 88 2.01 -16.56 -6.95
N LYS A 89 1.99 -15.83 -8.08
CA LYS A 89 0.85 -15.78 -8.98
C LYS A 89 0.62 -17.19 -9.54
N ILE A 90 -0.29 -17.92 -8.92
CA ILE A 90 -0.75 -19.21 -9.43
C ILE A 90 -1.92 -18.89 -10.37
N SER A 91 -1.87 -19.39 -11.60
CA SER A 91 -2.97 -19.25 -12.54
C SER A 91 -4.27 -19.79 -11.93
N ASN A 92 -5.37 -19.04 -12.05
CA ASN A 92 -6.71 -19.40 -11.55
C ASN A 92 -6.84 -19.52 -10.01
N SER A 93 -5.96 -18.90 -9.23
CA SER A 93 -6.12 -18.79 -7.79
C SER A 93 -6.45 -17.37 -7.35
N GLY A 94 -7.10 -17.24 -6.19
CA GLY A 94 -7.28 -15.94 -5.54
C GLY A 94 -5.92 -15.30 -5.22
N ILE A 95 -5.90 -13.97 -5.18
CA ILE A 95 -4.74 -13.19 -4.76
C ILE A 95 -4.99 -12.72 -3.33
N ASN A 96 -4.00 -12.88 -2.46
CA ASN A 96 -4.11 -12.35 -1.11
C ASN A 96 -4.07 -10.83 -1.10
N HIS A 97 -4.70 -10.24 -0.10
CA HIS A 97 -4.62 -8.80 0.15
C HIS A 97 -3.14 -8.36 0.26
N PRO A 98 -2.76 -7.21 -0.33
CA PRO A 98 -1.41 -6.65 -0.19
C PRO A 98 -1.00 -6.53 1.28
N THR A 99 0.26 -6.84 1.57
CA THR A 99 0.84 -6.69 2.91
C THR A 99 1.47 -5.33 3.13
N GLU A 100 1.61 -4.54 2.07
CA GLU A 100 2.15 -3.19 2.05
C GLU A 100 1.10 -2.17 2.51
N ILE A 101 1.53 -0.95 2.82
CA ILE A 101 0.61 0.16 3.07
C ILE A 101 -0.03 0.57 1.74
N MET A 102 -1.34 0.54 1.67
CA MET A 102 -2.12 0.89 0.48
C MET A 102 -2.42 2.39 0.48
N LEU A 103 -1.67 3.16 -0.28
CA LEU A 103 -1.89 4.59 -0.45
C LEU A 103 -2.68 4.85 -1.73
N TYR A 104 -3.89 5.39 -1.60
CA TYR A 104 -4.65 5.89 -2.74
C TYR A 104 -4.33 7.35 -2.99
N CYS A 105 -4.09 7.69 -4.25
CA CYS A 105 -3.93 9.06 -4.67
C CYS A 105 -4.67 9.31 -5.99
N PHE A 106 -5.16 10.52 -6.15
CA PHE A 106 -5.76 11.00 -7.40
C PHE A 106 -4.89 12.12 -7.97
N LEU A 107 -4.55 11.99 -9.25
CA LEU A 107 -3.72 12.94 -9.98
C LEU A 107 -4.49 13.39 -11.23
N ASP A 108 -4.75 14.67 -11.34
CA ASP A 108 -5.47 15.26 -12.49
C ASP A 108 -4.72 15.01 -13.79
N SER A 109 -3.40 15.22 -13.74
CA SER A 109 -2.50 14.90 -14.85
C SER A 109 -1.12 14.49 -14.34
N VAL A 110 -0.48 13.58 -15.04
CA VAL A 110 0.93 13.22 -14.85
C VAL A 110 1.64 13.52 -16.16
N MET A 111 2.53 14.53 -16.13
CA MET A 111 3.34 14.87 -17.29
C MET A 111 4.61 14.04 -17.34
N GLU A 112 5.16 13.84 -18.51
CA GLU A 112 6.35 13.01 -18.77
C GLU A 112 7.57 13.39 -17.91
N ASN A 113 7.68 14.65 -17.50
CA ASN A 113 8.80 15.17 -16.69
C ASN A 113 8.43 15.48 -15.23
N ASP A 114 7.24 15.07 -14.78
CA ASP A 114 6.83 15.30 -13.39
C ASP A 114 7.47 14.27 -12.46
N THR A 115 8.41 14.73 -11.64
CA THR A 115 8.99 13.90 -10.59
C THR A 115 8.04 13.83 -9.40
N ILE A 116 7.55 12.63 -9.10
CA ILE A 116 6.71 12.35 -7.96
C ILE A 116 7.52 11.51 -6.96
N GLN A 117 7.52 11.96 -5.72
CA GLN A 117 8.24 11.31 -4.64
C GLN A 117 7.30 11.06 -3.46
N ILE A 118 7.40 9.87 -2.89
CA ILE A 118 6.68 9.51 -1.66
C ILE A 118 7.71 9.08 -0.63
N PHE A 119 7.62 9.63 0.57
CA PHE A 119 8.50 9.30 1.69
C PHE A 119 7.67 8.67 2.78
N LEU A 120 8.10 7.53 3.28
CA LEU A 120 7.60 6.93 4.51
C LEU A 120 8.59 7.25 5.63
N LEU A 121 8.12 7.97 6.65
CA LEU A 121 8.93 8.42 7.78
C LEU A 121 8.45 7.77 9.07
N ASP A 122 9.39 7.47 9.96
CA ASP A 122 9.09 7.02 11.32
C ASP A 122 8.84 8.21 12.29
N GLN A 123 8.62 7.89 13.57
CA GLN A 123 8.34 8.86 14.61
C GLN A 123 9.50 9.84 14.85
N ASN A 124 10.73 9.45 14.55
CA ASN A 124 11.92 10.28 14.67
C ASN A 124 12.16 11.13 13.41
N ARG A 125 11.27 11.01 12.39
CA ARG A 125 11.41 11.58 11.05
C ARG A 125 12.54 10.94 10.23
N ASP A 126 13.03 9.78 10.64
CA ASP A 126 13.95 9.01 9.83
C ASP A 126 13.20 8.37 8.67
N THR A 127 13.85 8.35 7.50
CA THR A 127 13.25 7.76 6.31
C THR A 127 13.27 6.24 6.40
N VAL A 128 12.08 5.64 6.43
CA VAL A 128 11.90 4.19 6.35
C VAL A 128 12.09 3.72 4.92
N ASN A 129 11.43 4.38 3.96
CA ASN A 129 11.56 4.07 2.55
C ASN A 129 11.19 5.28 1.68
N ARG A 130 11.64 5.25 0.42
CA ARG A 130 11.37 6.28 -0.60
C ARG A 130 10.86 5.62 -1.86
N PHE A 131 9.92 6.28 -2.51
CA PHE A 131 9.33 5.82 -3.76
C PHE A 131 9.33 6.96 -4.77
N SER A 132 9.60 6.66 -6.02
CA SER A 132 9.59 7.66 -7.10
C SER A 132 9.22 7.05 -8.44
N ASN A 133 8.56 7.81 -9.29
CA ASN A 133 8.38 7.45 -10.69
C ASN A 133 9.67 7.62 -11.53
N TYR A 134 10.65 8.37 -11.00
CA TYR A 134 12.04 8.41 -11.49
C TYR A 134 12.98 8.00 -10.36
N PRO A 135 13.14 6.69 -10.13
CA PRO A 135 13.88 6.20 -8.99
C PRO A 135 15.38 6.43 -9.15
N ASP A 136 16.02 6.77 -8.04
CA ASP A 136 17.46 6.70 -7.83
C ASP A 136 17.83 5.38 -7.10
N GLU A 137 19.12 5.17 -6.79
CA GLU A 137 19.60 3.97 -6.07
C GLU A 137 18.95 3.79 -4.68
N LYS A 138 18.34 4.82 -4.12
CA LYS A 138 17.77 4.85 -2.76
C LYS A 138 16.23 4.84 -2.76
N SER A 139 15.61 4.76 -3.91
CA SER A 139 14.16 4.81 -4.04
C SER A 139 13.61 3.62 -4.80
N THR A 140 12.43 3.19 -4.40
CA THR A 140 11.65 2.15 -5.09
C THR A 140 10.89 2.78 -6.24
N SER A 141 10.91 2.12 -7.40
CA SER A 141 10.12 2.55 -8.56
C SER A 141 8.63 2.40 -8.31
N ILE A 142 7.88 3.41 -8.71
CA ILE A 142 6.42 3.40 -8.76
C ILE A 142 5.94 3.88 -10.12
N GLU A 143 4.83 3.31 -10.59
CA GLU A 143 4.17 3.77 -11.80
C GLU A 143 2.91 4.53 -11.40
N LEU A 144 2.74 5.74 -11.94
CA LEU A 144 1.61 6.61 -11.65
C LEU A 144 1.04 7.14 -12.97
N THR A 145 -0.27 7.18 -13.04
CA THR A 145 -1.02 7.68 -14.19
C THR A 145 -1.99 8.77 -13.77
N SER A 146 -2.49 9.52 -14.73
CA SER A 146 -3.60 10.43 -14.48
C SER A 146 -4.84 9.67 -14.02
N GLY A 147 -5.54 10.22 -13.05
CA GLY A 147 -6.69 9.59 -12.41
C GLY A 147 -6.36 8.94 -11.06
N SER A 148 -7.08 7.89 -10.73
CA SER A 148 -6.94 7.14 -9.47
C SER A 148 -5.78 6.17 -9.54
N ASN A 149 -4.92 6.20 -8.53
CA ASN A 149 -3.77 5.31 -8.39
C ASN A 149 -3.78 4.64 -7.02
N LEU A 150 -3.39 3.37 -6.99
CA LEU A 150 -3.05 2.64 -5.77
C LEU A 150 -1.55 2.40 -5.73
N VAL A 151 -0.89 2.99 -4.73
CA VAL A 151 0.54 2.79 -4.50
C VAL A 151 0.75 1.89 -3.30
N LEU A 152 1.48 0.80 -3.49
CA LEU A 152 1.85 -0.13 -2.43
C LEU A 152 3.19 0.29 -1.82
N LEU A 153 3.15 0.80 -0.60
CA LEU A 153 4.33 1.30 0.09
C LEU A 153 4.91 0.20 0.99
N ASN A 154 6.03 -0.35 0.58
CA ASN A 154 6.80 -1.27 1.41
C ASN A 154 7.40 -0.52 2.61
N TYR A 155 7.15 -1.04 3.81
CA TYR A 155 7.60 -0.45 5.07
C TYR A 155 8.86 -1.12 5.63
N ARG A 156 9.73 -1.64 4.75
CA ARG A 156 11.03 -2.16 5.13
C ARG A 156 12.10 -1.07 5.05
N TYR A 157 12.91 -0.97 6.08
CA TYR A 157 14.07 -0.08 6.07
C TYR A 157 15.10 -0.51 5.04
N PRO A 158 16.00 0.39 4.63
CA PRO A 158 17.04 0.06 3.66
C PRO A 158 17.87 -1.13 4.10
N ALA A 159 18.31 -1.92 3.12
CA ALA A 159 19.23 -3.03 3.32
C ALA A 159 20.60 -2.53 3.83
N ALA A 160 21.38 -3.43 4.40
CA ALA A 160 22.80 -3.18 4.58
C ALA A 160 23.49 -3.06 3.20
N LYS A 161 24.49 -2.20 3.10
CA LYS A 161 25.30 -2.06 1.87
C LYS A 161 26.10 -3.34 1.64
N SER A 162 26.09 -3.85 0.42
CA SER A 162 26.99 -4.94 0.04
C SER A 162 28.38 -4.42 -0.27
N LEU A 163 29.39 -5.26 -0.16
CA LEU A 163 30.70 -5.05 -0.76
C LEU A 163 30.65 -5.45 -2.24
N ASP A 164 31.52 -4.85 -3.05
CA ASP A 164 31.67 -5.23 -4.45
C ASP A 164 32.09 -6.70 -4.55
N ASN A 165 31.45 -7.44 -5.45
CA ASN A 165 31.68 -8.87 -5.66
C ASN A 165 31.39 -9.76 -4.43
N MET A 166 30.63 -9.27 -3.44
CA MET A 166 30.23 -10.05 -2.26
C MET A 166 29.28 -11.18 -2.64
N ILE A 167 29.65 -12.40 -2.32
CA ILE A 167 28.80 -13.57 -2.48
C ILE A 167 28.14 -13.89 -1.13
N LEU A 168 26.82 -13.80 -1.09
CA LEU A 168 26.01 -14.18 0.08
C LEU A 168 25.50 -15.60 -0.09
N TRP A 169 26.00 -16.50 0.75
CA TRP A 169 25.55 -17.89 0.77
C TRP A 169 24.38 -18.03 1.76
N TRP A 170 23.15 -18.19 1.28
CA TRP A 170 21.94 -18.37 2.10
C TRP A 170 21.61 -17.23 3.07
N SER A 171 22.18 -16.05 2.90
CA SER A 171 21.92 -14.89 3.75
C SER A 171 21.32 -13.72 2.97
N SER A 172 20.80 -12.72 3.68
CA SER A 172 20.18 -11.54 3.10
C SER A 172 20.65 -10.29 3.85
N LEU A 173 20.93 -9.23 3.11
CA LEU A 173 21.23 -7.92 3.66
C LEU A 173 19.98 -7.06 3.89
N SER A 174 18.78 -7.62 3.68
CA SER A 174 17.52 -6.90 3.81
C SER A 174 17.40 -6.20 5.16
N GLY A 175 16.98 -4.94 5.14
CA GLY A 175 16.70 -4.19 6.36
C GLY A 175 15.49 -4.74 7.12
N PRO A 176 15.28 -4.33 8.38
CA PRO A 176 14.13 -4.76 9.16
C PRO A 176 12.83 -4.19 8.59
N LYS A 177 11.73 -4.92 8.76
CA LYS A 177 10.39 -4.35 8.61
C LYS A 177 10.11 -3.39 9.76
N ALA A 178 9.46 -2.28 9.49
CA ALA A 178 9.06 -1.30 10.48
C ALA A 178 8.31 -1.94 11.66
N ALA A 179 8.55 -1.44 12.86
CA ALA A 179 7.84 -1.88 14.06
C ALA A 179 6.37 -1.39 14.04
N PRO A 180 5.47 -2.00 14.81
CA PRO A 180 4.13 -1.45 15.01
C PRO A 180 4.20 -0.01 15.53
N GLY A 181 3.33 0.85 15.01
CA GLY A 181 3.27 2.26 15.40
C GLY A 181 2.76 3.17 14.30
N GLN A 182 2.83 4.47 14.57
CA GLN A 182 2.41 5.52 13.65
C GLN A 182 3.59 5.96 12.77
N TYR A 183 3.31 6.15 11.48
CA TYR A 183 4.25 6.58 10.47
C TYR A 183 3.67 7.72 9.67
N LYS A 184 4.52 8.59 9.15
CA LYS A 184 4.10 9.71 8.31
C LYS A 184 4.44 9.43 6.86
N ILE A 185 3.47 9.63 5.98
CA ILE A 185 3.65 9.61 4.54
C ILE A 185 3.69 11.06 4.06
N ILE A 186 4.70 11.41 3.29
CA ILE A 186 4.80 12.69 2.58
C ILE A 186 4.75 12.41 1.09
N PHE A 187 3.78 12.99 0.42
CA PHE A 187 3.65 12.97 -1.03
C PHE A 187 4.13 14.31 -1.60
N LYS A 188 5.05 14.28 -2.54
CA LYS A 188 5.63 15.45 -3.15
C LYS A 188 5.64 15.32 -4.66
N SER A 189 5.00 16.23 -5.34
CA SER A 189 5.08 16.43 -6.78
C SER A 189 5.16 17.92 -7.09
N ARG A 190 5.27 18.27 -8.35
CA ARG A 190 5.18 19.68 -8.79
C ARG A 190 3.83 20.32 -8.44
N GLN A 191 2.76 19.54 -8.47
CA GLN A 191 1.37 20.01 -8.34
C GLN A 191 0.77 19.77 -6.95
N LEU A 192 1.35 18.88 -6.15
CA LEU A 192 0.83 18.50 -4.84
C LEU A 192 1.97 18.31 -3.84
N PHE A 193 1.86 19.00 -2.72
CA PHE A 193 2.59 18.67 -1.51
C PHE A 193 1.58 18.38 -0.41
N ASP A 194 1.50 17.13 0.01
CA ASP A 194 0.54 16.68 1.02
C ASP A 194 1.16 15.65 1.93
N SER A 195 0.56 15.44 3.09
CA SER A 195 1.03 14.43 4.03
C SER A 195 -0.12 13.80 4.81
N THR A 196 0.02 12.53 5.09
CA THR A 196 -0.93 11.78 5.91
C THR A 196 -0.20 10.88 6.90
N VAL A 197 -0.94 10.33 7.84
CA VAL A 197 -0.45 9.35 8.82
C VAL A 197 -0.99 7.98 8.48
N CYS A 198 -0.16 6.96 8.63
CA CYS A 198 -0.55 5.57 8.54
C CYS A 198 -0.15 4.82 9.82
N GLU A 199 -0.86 3.76 10.11
CA GLU A 199 -0.60 2.90 11.27
C GLU A 199 -0.18 1.52 10.81
N ILE A 200 0.93 1.02 11.37
CA ILE A 200 1.35 -0.38 11.21
C ILE A 200 1.00 -1.11 12.50
N LYS A 201 0.21 -2.15 12.40
CA LYS A 201 -0.21 -3.02 13.51
C LYS A 201 0.54 -4.34 13.46
N ARG A 202 0.78 -4.94 14.62
CA ARG A 202 1.30 -6.31 14.67
C ARG A 202 0.25 -7.31 14.16
N ASN A 203 0.71 -8.44 13.68
CA ASN A 203 -0.17 -9.56 13.39
C ASN A 203 -0.69 -10.17 14.70
N MET A 204 -2.01 -10.12 14.90
CA MET A 204 -2.68 -10.61 16.11
C MET A 204 -2.69 -12.14 16.21
N SER A 205 -2.38 -12.85 15.12
CA SER A 205 -2.32 -14.32 15.14
C SER A 205 -1.13 -14.87 15.92
N TYR A 206 -0.15 -14.04 16.26
CA TYR A 206 1.01 -14.44 17.05
C TYR A 206 0.89 -13.94 18.49
N PRO A 207 1.17 -14.79 19.49
CA PRO A 207 1.11 -14.42 20.92
C PRO A 207 2.35 -13.62 21.36
N VAL A 208 2.60 -12.48 20.69
CA VAL A 208 3.71 -11.55 20.97
C VAL A 208 3.15 -10.16 21.27
N THR A 209 3.90 -9.34 21.98
CA THR A 209 3.53 -7.94 22.25
C THR A 209 4.16 -6.99 21.22
N ASP A 210 3.64 -5.76 21.13
CA ASP A 210 4.28 -4.72 20.31
C ASP A 210 5.70 -4.41 20.81
N ALA A 211 5.94 -4.51 22.12
CA ALA A 211 7.25 -4.37 22.72
C ALA A 211 8.24 -5.44 22.25
N ASP A 212 7.79 -6.69 22.09
CA ASP A 212 8.64 -7.78 21.60
C ASP A 212 8.99 -7.58 20.12
N VAL A 213 8.01 -7.17 19.31
CA VAL A 213 8.25 -6.84 17.90
C VAL A 213 9.20 -5.64 17.76
N LYS A 214 9.07 -4.65 18.65
CA LYS A 214 10.01 -3.53 18.69
C LYS A 214 11.42 -3.94 19.08
N LYS A 215 11.60 -4.80 20.09
CA LYS A 215 12.91 -5.37 20.44
C LYS A 215 13.54 -6.13 19.27
N GLN A 216 12.75 -6.94 18.55
CA GLN A 216 13.21 -7.63 17.34
C GLN A 216 13.67 -6.63 16.29
N PHE A 217 12.88 -5.58 16.04
CA PHE A 217 13.22 -4.53 15.09
C PHE A 217 14.53 -3.84 15.46
N ASP A 218 14.67 -3.40 16.73
CA ASP A 218 15.86 -2.70 17.22
C ASP A 218 17.10 -3.59 17.10
N PHE A 219 16.97 -4.89 17.41
CA PHE A 219 18.06 -5.85 17.26
C PHE A 219 18.50 -6.00 15.80
N ILE A 220 17.57 -6.20 14.88
CA ILE A 220 17.90 -6.37 13.44
C ILE A 220 18.47 -5.07 12.88
N LYS A 221 17.96 -3.90 13.29
CA LYS A 221 18.49 -2.59 12.91
C LYS A 221 19.95 -2.46 13.36
N ASN A 222 20.26 -2.80 14.61
CA ASN A 222 21.62 -2.77 15.14
C ASN A 222 22.56 -3.71 14.37
N VAL A 223 22.12 -4.92 14.06
CA VAL A 223 22.92 -5.88 13.25
C VAL A 223 23.22 -5.28 11.88
N ARG A 224 22.20 -4.75 11.18
CA ARG A 224 22.37 -4.09 9.87
C ARG A 224 23.38 -2.93 9.94
N ASP A 225 23.28 -2.10 10.97
CA ASP A 225 24.15 -0.93 11.13
C ASP A 225 25.59 -1.37 11.40
N LYS A 226 25.81 -2.44 12.18
CA LYS A 226 27.13 -3.04 12.39
C LYS A 226 27.72 -3.65 11.11
N ILE A 227 26.91 -4.26 10.26
CA ILE A 227 27.33 -4.73 8.95
C ILE A 227 27.80 -3.54 8.08
N ASN A 228 27.02 -2.45 8.08
CA ASN A 228 27.39 -1.23 7.36
C ASN A 228 28.71 -0.63 7.86
N ASP A 229 28.92 -0.57 9.17
CA ASP A 229 30.16 -0.10 9.78
C ASP A 229 31.36 -0.96 9.36
N ALA A 230 31.20 -2.30 9.41
CA ALA A 230 32.24 -3.24 8.99
C ALA A 230 32.58 -3.06 7.50
N HIS A 231 31.57 -3.01 6.64
CA HIS A 231 31.80 -2.82 5.20
C HIS A 231 32.45 -1.47 4.88
N LYS A 232 32.03 -0.40 5.59
CA LYS A 232 32.66 0.91 5.45
C LYS A 232 34.14 0.87 5.83
N THR A 233 34.51 0.16 6.89
CA THR A 233 35.89 0.02 7.32
C THR A 233 36.72 -0.74 6.29
N ILE A 234 36.17 -1.79 5.67
CA ILE A 234 36.88 -2.55 4.61
C ILE A 234 37.17 -1.66 3.41
N TYR A 235 36.30 -0.73 3.03
CA TYR A 235 36.56 0.22 1.94
C TYR A 235 37.58 1.32 2.30
N GLN A 236 37.95 1.47 3.58
CA GLN A 236 38.91 2.46 4.03
C GLN A 236 40.35 1.89 4.12
N ILE A 237 40.51 0.59 4.01
CA ILE A 237 41.80 -0.12 3.99
C ILE A 237 42.30 -0.27 2.55
#